data_6f2851d792d9e4d8f1cc336906abc6c3
#
_entry.id   6f2851d792d9e4d8f1cc336906abc6c3
#
_cell.length_a   1.000
_cell.length_b   1.000
_cell.length_c   1.000
_cell.angle_alpha   90.00
_cell.angle_beta   90.00
_cell.angle_gamma   90.00
#
_symmetry.space_group_name_H-M   'P 1'
#
loop_
_entity.id
_entity.type
_entity.pdbx_description
1 polymer ?
#
loop_
_entity_poly.entity_id
_entity_poly.type
_entity_poly.pdbx_seq_one_letter_code
_entity_poly.pdbx_strand_id
1 'polypeptide(L)'
;MLPEKIYYPHDFPLTITIAELNEVPLHYHLDVELVVVLQGSITLKSGSCTYTLPKGSIFANNGREVHGFWKTDDSQSTIAVIQFNTAYFAQYFPRLSKSTYRTFALQETDTRFDRLREKVLTLLSLYMTRGIDYKQHCIEESIHLIDFLNENFNLFSFDEGLVVSPAYDNLVMIERMSRIIPYIYEHHEEKITLEALAEIEHLSTYYISHMMKDCLGLNFREFLSFSRVEFSEMMLLQTDEKIHTIARRIGFSTTAYYEKFFLRWFGRLPAEHREHYASFCKSPTRPEKLGTVNNNAVLSMVQQQLSVVQSRHTANPVRQQKLYVRISATERTRADLKRELIVDITQTDLQKFNCDLLS
;
A
#
# COMPACT_ATOMS: atom_id res chain seq x y z
N MET A 1 0.53 -9.84 21.54
CA MET A 1 0.72 -8.53 20.87
C MET A 1 -0.62 -7.81 20.86
N LEU A 2 -0.68 -6.55 21.32
CA LEU A 2 -1.90 -5.74 21.26
C LEU A 2 -1.82 -4.83 20.02
N PRO A 3 -2.98 -4.39 19.47
CA PRO A 3 -2.97 -3.39 18.42
C PRO A 3 -2.34 -2.11 18.96
N GLU A 4 -1.46 -1.53 18.18
CA GLU A 4 -0.97 -0.18 18.48
C GLU A 4 -2.13 0.80 18.34
N LYS A 5 -2.31 1.62 19.36
CA LYS A 5 -3.30 2.69 19.33
C LYS A 5 -2.62 4.00 18.93
N ILE A 6 -2.84 4.41 17.69
CA ILE A 6 -2.33 5.66 17.19
C ILE A 6 -3.18 6.82 17.73
N TYR A 7 -2.54 7.83 18.27
CA TYR A 7 -3.21 9.04 18.78
C TYR A 7 -2.94 10.22 17.86
N TYR A 8 -3.99 10.71 17.23
CA TYR A 8 -3.92 11.86 16.35
C TYR A 8 -4.23 13.13 17.12
N PRO A 9 -3.53 14.25 16.86
CA PRO A 9 -3.93 15.56 17.37
C PRO A 9 -5.35 15.89 16.93
N HIS A 10 -6.10 16.63 17.76
CA HIS A 10 -7.52 16.91 17.54
C HIS A 10 -7.83 17.54 16.17
N ASP A 11 -6.94 18.37 15.67
CA ASP A 11 -7.08 19.13 14.42
C ASP A 11 -6.11 18.68 13.31
N PHE A 12 -5.48 17.50 13.47
CA PHE A 12 -4.49 17.01 12.53
C PHE A 12 -4.55 15.47 12.39
N PRO A 13 -5.14 14.96 11.28
CA PRO A 13 -5.39 13.54 11.10
C PRO A 13 -4.17 12.75 10.67
N LEU A 14 -2.97 13.23 11.00
CA LEU A 14 -1.70 12.60 10.69
C LEU A 14 -0.85 12.48 11.95
N THR A 15 -0.03 11.44 12.03
CA THR A 15 1.18 11.46 12.83
C THR A 15 2.38 11.37 11.89
N ILE A 16 3.40 12.17 12.16
CA ILE A 16 4.65 12.15 11.40
C ILE A 16 5.79 12.14 12.40
N THR A 17 6.47 10.99 12.48
CA THR A 17 7.63 10.78 13.34
C THR A 17 8.88 10.72 12.48
N ILE A 18 9.88 11.55 12.78
CA ILE A 18 11.17 11.54 12.10
C ILE A 18 12.24 11.25 13.15
N ALA A 19 12.97 10.17 12.96
CA ALA A 19 13.89 9.68 13.99
C ALA A 19 15.08 8.92 13.40
N GLU A 20 16.14 8.81 14.20
CA GLU A 20 17.18 7.82 14.00
C GLU A 20 16.65 6.46 14.45
N LEU A 21 16.69 5.47 13.57
CA LEU A 21 16.15 4.15 13.82
C LEU A 21 17.18 3.26 14.52
N ASN A 22 16.79 2.66 15.62
CA ASN A 22 17.41 1.43 16.11
C ASN A 22 16.47 0.23 15.91
N GLU A 23 15.27 0.30 16.46
CA GLU A 23 14.28 -0.78 16.35
C GLU A 23 12.88 -0.27 16.59
N VAL A 24 11.93 -0.68 15.75
CA VAL A 24 10.48 -0.66 16.01
C VAL A 24 10.02 -2.11 16.07
N PRO A 25 9.58 -2.61 17.22
CA PRO A 25 9.18 -4.01 17.41
C PRO A 25 8.00 -4.40 16.53
N LEU A 26 7.77 -5.70 16.37
CA LEU A 26 6.60 -6.21 15.65
C LEU A 26 5.31 -5.75 16.33
N HIS A 27 4.46 -5.10 15.55
CA HIS A 27 3.16 -4.58 15.95
C HIS A 27 2.20 -4.59 14.75
N TYR A 28 0.98 -4.19 14.96
CA TYR A 28 0.01 -3.88 13.92
C TYR A 28 -0.94 -2.78 14.39
N HIS A 29 -1.51 -2.07 13.46
CA HIS A 29 -2.54 -1.06 13.67
C HIS A 29 -3.62 -1.16 12.58
N LEU A 30 -4.65 -0.32 12.63
CA LEU A 30 -5.75 -0.33 11.66
C LEU A 30 -5.58 0.70 10.56
N ASP A 31 -4.67 1.64 10.75
CA ASP A 31 -4.42 2.75 9.86
C ASP A 31 -3.38 2.39 8.79
N VAL A 32 -3.34 3.17 7.72
CA VAL A 32 -2.27 3.08 6.71
C VAL A 32 -1.05 3.84 7.20
N GLU A 33 0.12 3.24 7.03
CA GLU A 33 1.40 3.81 7.41
C GLU A 33 2.37 3.81 6.23
N LEU A 34 3.14 4.87 6.06
CA LEU A 34 4.28 4.92 5.16
C LEU A 34 5.58 5.04 5.94
N VAL A 35 6.49 4.10 5.73
CA VAL A 35 7.87 4.15 6.22
C VAL A 35 8.77 4.65 5.11
N VAL A 36 9.48 5.74 5.35
CA VAL A 36 10.35 6.43 4.40
C VAL A 36 11.78 6.38 4.89
N VAL A 37 12.69 5.82 4.11
CA VAL A 37 14.11 5.78 4.44
C VAL A 37 14.80 7.04 3.92
N LEU A 38 15.08 7.98 4.79
CA LEU A 38 15.72 9.25 4.44
C LEU A 38 17.24 9.11 4.32
N GLN A 39 17.85 8.28 5.15
CA GLN A 39 19.29 8.00 5.15
C GLN A 39 19.57 6.56 5.61
N GLY A 40 20.65 5.95 5.13
CA GLY A 40 21.06 4.59 5.48
C GLY A 40 20.19 3.52 4.82
N SER A 41 20.07 2.40 5.49
CA SER A 41 19.22 1.27 5.10
C SER A 41 18.55 0.66 6.32
N ILE A 42 17.37 0.11 6.13
CA ILE A 42 16.61 -0.57 7.17
C ILE A 42 16.18 -1.97 6.73
N THR A 43 16.03 -2.86 7.68
CA THR A 43 15.35 -4.14 7.49
C THR A 43 13.90 -3.99 7.99
N LEU A 44 12.94 -4.31 7.15
CA LEU A 44 11.52 -4.23 7.46
C LEU A 44 10.88 -5.59 7.23
N LYS A 45 10.22 -6.13 8.26
CA LYS A 45 9.34 -7.29 8.14
C LYS A 45 7.92 -6.80 8.01
N SER A 46 7.21 -7.23 6.97
CA SER A 46 5.78 -6.99 6.79
C SER A 46 5.12 -8.23 6.18
N GLY A 47 4.07 -8.72 6.81
CA GLY A 47 3.43 -9.98 6.44
C GLY A 47 4.44 -11.13 6.36
N SER A 48 4.42 -11.87 5.28
CA SER A 48 5.29 -13.04 5.07
C SER A 48 6.74 -12.72 4.67
N CYS A 49 7.05 -11.48 4.37
CA CYS A 49 8.33 -11.06 3.77
C CYS A 49 9.17 -10.19 4.71
N THR A 50 10.48 -10.25 4.49
CA THR A 50 11.45 -9.32 5.09
C THR A 50 12.20 -8.64 3.96
N TYR A 51 12.26 -7.31 4.03
CA TYR A 51 12.82 -6.46 2.99
C TYR A 51 14.02 -5.70 3.54
N THR A 52 15.05 -5.52 2.71
CA THR A 52 16.10 -4.54 2.96
C THR A 52 15.80 -3.30 2.12
N LEU A 53 15.53 -2.21 2.79
CA LEU A 53 15.10 -0.96 2.18
C LEU A 53 16.24 0.06 2.23
N PRO A 54 16.85 0.41 1.11
CA PRO A 54 17.88 1.44 1.04
C PRO A 54 17.27 2.84 1.13
N LYS A 55 18.14 3.85 1.25
CA LYS A 55 17.79 5.27 1.18
C LYS A 55 16.89 5.56 -0.02
N GLY A 56 15.83 6.33 0.22
CA GLY A 56 14.82 6.72 -0.77
C GLY A 56 13.70 5.72 -0.94
N SER A 57 13.73 4.56 -0.26
CA SER A 57 12.61 3.62 -0.24
C SER A 57 11.41 4.20 0.49
N ILE A 58 10.22 3.88 0.00
CA ILE A 58 8.93 4.17 0.64
C ILE A 58 8.15 2.88 0.70
N PHE A 59 7.83 2.44 1.91
CA PHE A 59 7.10 1.20 2.14
C PHE A 59 5.75 1.51 2.80
N ALA A 60 4.67 0.98 2.21
CA ALA A 60 3.33 1.07 2.78
C ALA A 60 3.03 -0.16 3.63
N ASN A 61 2.82 0.04 4.92
CA ASN A 61 2.23 -0.93 5.83
C ASN A 61 0.71 -0.73 5.82
N ASN A 62 -0.01 -1.81 5.54
CA ASN A 62 -1.45 -1.77 5.44
C ASN A 62 -2.10 -2.05 6.81
N GLY A 63 -3.33 -1.61 6.99
CA GLY A 63 -4.08 -1.90 8.20
C GLY A 63 -4.17 -3.41 8.46
N ARG A 64 -3.96 -3.84 9.73
CA ARG A 64 -3.93 -5.24 10.20
C ARG A 64 -2.75 -6.09 9.75
N GLU A 65 -1.83 -5.57 8.99
CA GLU A 65 -0.59 -6.25 8.59
C GLU A 65 0.42 -6.18 9.75
N VAL A 66 0.96 -7.33 10.15
CA VAL A 66 2.00 -7.39 11.20
C VAL A 66 3.32 -6.94 10.62
N HIS A 67 3.88 -5.89 11.17
CA HIS A 67 5.13 -5.32 10.70
C HIS A 67 6.01 -4.83 11.83
N GLY A 68 7.27 -4.61 11.51
CA GLY A 68 8.28 -4.04 12.39
C GLY A 68 9.54 -3.80 11.59
N PHE A 69 10.40 -2.92 12.06
CA PHE A 69 11.59 -2.55 11.32
C PHE A 69 12.74 -2.16 12.24
N TRP A 70 13.94 -2.41 11.77
CA TRP A 70 15.19 -2.16 12.51
C TRP A 70 16.31 -1.78 11.55
N LYS A 71 17.36 -1.19 12.06
CA LYS A 71 18.54 -0.88 11.25
C LYS A 71 19.17 -2.16 10.69
N THR A 72 19.62 -2.12 9.44
CA THR A 72 20.19 -3.29 8.75
C THR A 72 21.60 -3.61 9.27
N ASP A 73 22.37 -2.58 9.59
CA ASP A 73 23.74 -2.64 10.06
C ASP A 73 24.00 -1.56 11.13
N ASP A 74 25.24 -1.36 11.52
CA ASP A 74 25.62 -0.35 12.53
C ASP A 74 25.66 1.09 11.97
N SER A 75 25.38 1.29 10.69
CA SER A 75 25.30 2.63 10.12
C SER A 75 24.09 3.41 10.64
N GLN A 76 24.19 4.74 10.57
CA GLN A 76 23.08 5.60 10.94
C GLN A 76 21.96 5.51 9.91
N SER A 77 20.78 5.17 10.36
CA SER A 77 19.57 5.12 9.54
C SER A 77 18.54 6.12 10.05
N THR A 78 18.17 7.07 9.21
CA THR A 78 17.12 8.07 9.51
C THR A 78 15.87 7.73 8.72
N ILE A 79 14.75 7.66 9.42
CA ILE A 79 13.44 7.36 8.84
C ILE A 79 12.43 8.46 9.11
N ALA A 80 11.41 8.51 8.27
CA ALA A 80 10.15 9.16 8.60
C ALA A 80 9.03 8.10 8.55
N VAL A 81 8.17 8.11 9.57
CA VAL A 81 6.96 7.27 9.66
C VAL A 81 5.77 8.21 9.59
N ILE A 82 4.91 8.00 8.61
CA ILE A 82 3.69 8.80 8.36
C ILE A 82 2.50 7.89 8.52
N GLN A 83 1.63 8.16 9.49
CA GLN A 83 0.40 7.42 9.72
C GLN A 83 -0.81 8.30 9.41
N PHE A 84 -1.78 7.73 8.69
CA PHE A 84 -2.98 8.43 8.22
C PHE A 84 -4.18 7.96 9.01
N ASN A 85 -4.88 8.86 9.67
CA ASN A 85 -6.14 8.54 10.36
C ASN A 85 -7.18 8.06 9.34
N THR A 86 -7.29 6.76 9.20
CA THR A 86 -8.15 6.11 8.20
C THR A 86 -9.62 6.50 8.38
N ALA A 87 -10.07 6.70 9.62
CA ALA A 87 -11.44 7.13 9.91
C ALA A 87 -11.71 8.56 9.44
N TYR A 88 -10.74 9.47 9.58
CA TYR A 88 -10.85 10.83 9.06
C TYR A 88 -10.88 10.84 7.53
N PHE A 89 -9.94 10.14 6.89
CA PHE A 89 -9.84 10.13 5.43
C PHE A 89 -10.93 9.30 4.74
N ALA A 90 -11.72 8.50 5.48
CA ALA A 90 -12.85 7.75 4.94
C ALA A 90 -13.93 8.64 4.28
N GLN A 91 -14.04 9.90 4.66
CA GLN A 91 -14.94 10.86 4.01
C GLN A 91 -14.56 11.15 2.54
N TYR A 92 -13.27 11.03 2.20
CA TYR A 92 -12.74 11.19 0.84
C TYR A 92 -12.56 9.84 0.15
N PHE A 93 -12.15 8.82 0.91
CA PHE A 93 -11.82 7.49 0.44
C PHE A 93 -12.53 6.42 1.29
N PRO A 94 -13.81 6.12 1.03
CA PRO A 94 -14.63 5.22 1.88
C PRO A 94 -14.06 3.81 2.04
N ARG A 95 -13.19 3.37 1.12
CA ARG A 95 -12.55 2.05 1.16
C ARG A 95 -11.11 2.06 1.69
N LEU A 96 -10.61 3.18 2.19
CA LEU A 96 -9.21 3.30 2.64
C LEU A 96 -8.80 2.23 3.66
N SER A 97 -9.66 1.92 4.62
CA SER A 97 -9.42 0.88 5.63
C SER A 97 -9.33 -0.56 5.09
N LYS A 98 -9.71 -0.75 3.82
CA LYS A 98 -9.71 -2.04 3.12
C LYS A 98 -8.73 -2.05 1.95
N SER A 99 -8.07 -0.94 1.69
CA SER A 99 -7.06 -0.81 0.65
C SER A 99 -5.78 -1.56 1.04
N THR A 100 -5.14 -2.17 0.06
CA THR A 100 -3.86 -2.85 0.22
C THR A 100 -2.89 -2.27 -0.79
N TYR A 101 -1.87 -1.58 -0.30
CA TYR A 101 -0.85 -0.95 -1.13
C TYR A 101 0.42 -1.78 -1.14
N ARG A 102 1.08 -1.89 -2.30
CA ARG A 102 2.33 -2.65 -2.50
C ARG A 102 3.36 -1.77 -3.20
N THR A 103 3.92 -0.81 -2.46
CA THR A 103 4.87 0.18 -2.98
C THR A 103 6.27 -0.39 -3.26
N PHE A 104 6.62 -1.51 -2.65
CA PHE A 104 7.93 -2.16 -2.78
C PHE A 104 8.08 -3.03 -4.04
N ALA A 105 6.98 -3.28 -4.77
CA ALA A 105 6.99 -4.05 -6.01
C ALA A 105 7.56 -3.27 -7.20
N LEU A 106 7.97 -2.02 -7.01
CA LEU A 106 8.47 -1.16 -8.08
C LEU A 106 9.98 -1.28 -8.25
N GLN A 107 10.40 -1.24 -9.52
CA GLN A 107 11.80 -1.07 -9.86
C GLN A 107 12.20 0.40 -9.75
N GLU A 108 13.50 0.67 -9.49
CA GLU A 108 14.03 2.04 -9.36
C GLU A 108 13.76 2.93 -10.59
N THR A 109 13.57 2.32 -11.77
CA THR A 109 13.27 3.02 -13.03
C THR A 109 11.80 3.37 -13.23
N ASP A 110 10.91 2.96 -12.30
CA ASP A 110 9.47 3.22 -12.42
C ASP A 110 9.14 4.67 -12.06
N THR A 111 8.61 5.41 -13.02
CA THR A 111 8.23 6.82 -12.86
C THR A 111 7.15 7.04 -11.80
N ARG A 112 6.34 6.02 -11.48
CA ARG A 112 5.34 6.08 -10.39
C ARG A 112 6.04 6.20 -9.05
N PHE A 113 7.19 5.54 -8.89
CA PHE A 113 7.97 5.62 -7.66
C PHE A 113 8.58 7.01 -7.44
N ASP A 114 9.09 7.64 -8.48
CA ASP A 114 9.59 9.02 -8.38
C ASP A 114 8.45 10.01 -8.03
N ARG A 115 7.26 9.84 -8.60
CA ARG A 115 6.07 10.64 -8.23
C ARG A 115 5.62 10.39 -6.79
N LEU A 116 5.64 9.14 -6.34
CA LEU A 116 5.36 8.82 -4.93
C LEU A 116 6.35 9.51 -4.01
N ARG A 117 7.63 9.43 -4.35
CA ARG A 117 8.71 10.06 -3.58
C ARG A 117 8.54 11.58 -3.54
N GLU A 118 8.21 12.22 -4.65
CA GLU A 118 7.93 13.68 -4.70
C GLU A 118 6.81 14.06 -3.73
N LYS A 119 5.66 13.38 -3.80
CA LYS A 119 4.51 13.67 -2.91
C LYS A 119 4.84 13.49 -1.44
N VAL A 120 5.52 12.40 -1.09
CA VAL A 120 5.92 12.12 0.30
C VAL A 120 6.92 13.15 0.81
N LEU A 121 7.94 13.50 0.01
CA LEU A 121 8.93 14.51 0.40
C LEU A 121 8.30 15.92 0.49
N THR A 122 7.33 16.23 -0.35
CA THR A 122 6.54 17.48 -0.26
C THR A 122 5.77 17.54 1.06
N LEU A 123 5.07 16.47 1.42
CA LEU A 123 4.36 16.39 2.71
C LEU A 123 5.32 16.55 3.90
N LEU A 124 6.46 15.87 3.89
CA LEU A 124 7.48 16.00 4.94
C LEU A 124 8.05 17.43 5.02
N SER A 125 8.33 18.06 3.88
CA SER A 125 8.81 19.44 3.82
C SER A 125 7.80 20.43 4.41
N LEU A 126 6.52 20.32 4.04
CA LEU A 126 5.43 21.14 4.59
C LEU A 126 5.32 20.97 6.12
N TYR A 127 5.31 19.72 6.58
CA TYR A 127 5.23 19.41 8.01
C TYR A 127 6.42 19.96 8.82
N MET A 128 7.64 19.84 8.29
CA MET A 128 8.85 20.29 8.99
C MET A 128 9.02 21.81 8.96
N THR A 129 8.63 22.47 7.88
CA THR A 129 8.74 23.92 7.71
C THR A 129 7.75 24.66 8.60
N ARG A 130 6.57 24.07 8.87
CA ARG A 130 5.50 24.65 9.71
C ARG A 130 5.14 26.08 9.33
N GLY A 131 4.99 26.34 8.03
CA GLY A 131 4.50 27.64 7.53
C GLY A 131 3.07 27.95 7.99
N ILE A 132 2.54 29.09 7.55
CA ILE A 132 1.14 29.44 7.80
C ILE A 132 0.25 28.34 7.23
N ASP A 133 -0.75 27.90 8.00
CA ASP A 133 -1.74 26.89 7.62
C ASP A 133 -1.12 25.53 7.21
N TYR A 134 0.10 25.22 7.69
CA TYR A 134 0.80 23.98 7.32
C TYR A 134 -0.03 22.71 7.54
N LYS A 135 -0.88 22.68 8.57
CA LYS A 135 -1.76 21.53 8.85
C LYS A 135 -2.74 21.31 7.72
N GLN A 136 -3.36 22.38 7.23
CA GLN A 136 -4.29 22.31 6.11
C GLN A 136 -3.59 21.85 4.83
N HIS A 137 -2.42 22.40 4.51
CA HIS A 137 -1.61 21.99 3.37
C HIS A 137 -1.15 20.52 3.48
N CYS A 138 -0.79 20.06 4.69
CA CYS A 138 -0.48 18.63 4.90
C CYS A 138 -1.69 17.73 4.67
N ILE A 139 -2.89 18.15 5.08
CA ILE A 139 -4.12 17.38 4.83
C ILE A 139 -4.41 17.30 3.32
N GLU A 140 -4.32 18.42 2.61
CA GLU A 140 -4.52 18.48 1.15
C GLU A 140 -3.51 17.59 0.42
N GLU A 141 -2.21 17.68 0.75
CA GLU A 141 -1.19 16.83 0.15
C GLU A 141 -1.40 15.34 0.50
N SER A 142 -1.93 15.05 1.70
CA SER A 142 -2.28 13.68 2.08
C SER A 142 -3.44 13.12 1.26
N ILE A 143 -4.44 13.94 0.92
CA ILE A 143 -5.53 13.54 0.02
C ILE A 143 -4.96 13.19 -1.35
N HIS A 144 -4.10 14.05 -1.92
CA HIS A 144 -3.43 13.79 -3.20
C HIS A 144 -2.53 12.54 -3.16
N LEU A 145 -1.86 12.30 -2.03
CA LEU A 145 -1.00 11.14 -1.84
C LEU A 145 -1.81 9.84 -1.75
N ILE A 146 -2.89 9.83 -0.98
CA ILE A 146 -3.78 8.66 -0.85
C ILE A 146 -4.46 8.36 -2.19
N ASP A 147 -4.91 9.38 -2.92
CA ASP A 147 -5.48 9.22 -4.26
C ASP A 147 -4.48 8.58 -5.21
N PHE A 148 -3.24 9.08 -5.21
CA PHE A 148 -2.16 8.53 -6.00
C PHE A 148 -1.81 7.08 -5.62
N LEU A 149 -1.86 6.72 -4.33
CA LEU A 149 -1.68 5.34 -3.88
C LEU A 149 -2.82 4.45 -4.38
N ASN A 150 -4.05 4.90 -4.33
CA ASN A 150 -5.23 4.18 -4.83
C ASN A 150 -5.15 3.92 -6.33
N GLU A 151 -4.65 4.88 -7.11
CA GLU A 151 -4.54 4.73 -8.56
C GLU A 151 -3.38 3.83 -9.00
N ASN A 152 -2.28 3.80 -8.24
CA ASN A 152 -1.02 3.26 -8.75
C ASN A 152 -0.46 2.06 -7.97
N PHE A 153 -0.92 1.79 -6.73
CA PHE A 153 -0.29 0.81 -5.84
C PHE A 153 -1.23 -0.20 -5.20
N ASN A 154 -2.50 -0.20 -5.55
CA ASN A 154 -3.50 -1.16 -5.08
C ASN A 154 -3.57 -2.44 -5.93
N LEU A 155 -2.80 -2.51 -7.01
CA LEU A 155 -2.69 -3.68 -7.87
C LEU A 155 -1.26 -4.23 -7.82
N PHE A 156 -1.16 -5.55 -7.80
CA PHE A 156 0.09 -6.28 -7.73
C PHE A 156 -0.06 -7.65 -8.39
N SER A 157 1.06 -8.28 -8.70
CA SER A 157 1.14 -9.64 -9.24
C SER A 157 2.10 -10.47 -8.41
N PHE A 158 2.08 -11.77 -8.60
CA PHE A 158 3.05 -12.70 -8.01
C PHE A 158 3.88 -13.33 -9.12
N ASP A 159 5.19 -13.25 -8.97
CA ASP A 159 6.15 -13.97 -9.80
C ASP A 159 7.05 -14.79 -8.88
N GLU A 160 7.10 -16.11 -9.09
CA GLU A 160 7.84 -17.08 -8.25
C GLU A 160 7.60 -16.92 -6.73
N GLY A 161 6.40 -16.46 -6.33
CA GLY A 161 6.02 -16.21 -4.94
C GLY A 161 6.42 -14.84 -4.39
N LEU A 162 7.05 -13.99 -5.19
CA LEU A 162 7.35 -12.61 -4.86
C LEU A 162 6.26 -11.69 -5.40
N VAL A 163 5.94 -10.64 -4.64
CA VAL A 163 5.03 -9.59 -5.11
C VAL A 163 5.77 -8.67 -6.07
N VAL A 164 5.22 -8.49 -7.25
CA VAL A 164 5.81 -7.68 -8.32
C VAL A 164 4.78 -6.68 -8.86
N SER A 165 5.27 -5.67 -9.58
CA SER A 165 4.42 -4.74 -10.31
C SER A 165 3.63 -5.48 -11.40
N PRO A 166 2.34 -5.19 -11.60
CA PRO A 166 1.57 -5.87 -12.63
C PRO A 166 2.12 -5.55 -14.03
N ALA A 167 2.25 -6.57 -14.86
CA ALA A 167 2.81 -6.47 -16.21
C ALA A 167 1.74 -6.24 -17.31
N TYR A 168 0.49 -5.92 -16.93
CA TYR A 168 -0.61 -5.78 -17.89
C TYR A 168 -1.05 -4.33 -18.05
N ASP A 169 -1.29 -3.95 -19.31
CA ASP A 169 -1.73 -2.60 -19.72
C ASP A 169 -3.23 -2.53 -20.05
N ASN A 170 -3.95 -3.64 -19.92
CA ASN A 170 -5.37 -3.71 -20.26
C ASN A 170 -6.22 -3.04 -19.17
N LEU A 171 -6.73 -1.85 -19.46
CA LEU A 171 -7.52 -1.04 -18.54
C LEU A 171 -8.76 -1.76 -18.00
N VAL A 172 -9.42 -2.57 -18.84
CA VAL A 172 -10.60 -3.34 -18.43
C VAL A 172 -10.22 -4.40 -17.40
N MET A 173 -9.06 -5.06 -17.58
CA MET A 173 -8.55 -6.04 -16.63
C MET A 173 -8.13 -5.35 -15.32
N ILE A 174 -7.45 -4.21 -15.41
CA ILE A 174 -7.08 -3.38 -14.25
C ILE A 174 -8.33 -3.01 -13.45
N GLU A 175 -9.36 -2.48 -14.10
CA GLU A 175 -10.61 -2.08 -13.44
C GLU A 175 -11.30 -3.26 -12.75
N ARG A 176 -11.34 -4.43 -13.37
CA ARG A 176 -11.92 -5.64 -12.78
C ARG A 176 -11.11 -6.14 -11.60
N MET A 177 -9.79 -6.21 -11.74
CA MET A 177 -8.92 -6.64 -10.65
C MET A 177 -8.97 -5.68 -9.46
N SER A 178 -9.12 -4.38 -9.70
CA SER A 178 -9.32 -3.38 -8.63
C SER A 178 -10.62 -3.55 -7.84
N ARG A 179 -11.59 -4.34 -8.33
CA ARG A 179 -12.79 -4.76 -7.60
C ARG A 179 -12.63 -6.13 -6.96
N ILE A 180 -12.05 -7.10 -7.70
CA ILE A 180 -11.91 -8.50 -7.26
C ILE A 180 -10.94 -8.62 -6.08
N ILE A 181 -9.77 -8.00 -6.15
CA ILE A 181 -8.76 -8.08 -5.08
C ILE A 181 -9.32 -7.58 -3.74
N PRO A 182 -9.85 -6.34 -3.64
CA PRO A 182 -10.44 -5.86 -2.40
C PRO A 182 -11.63 -6.69 -1.93
N TYR A 183 -12.45 -7.21 -2.85
CA TYR A 183 -13.57 -8.07 -2.49
C TYR A 183 -13.07 -9.35 -1.79
N ILE A 184 -12.05 -10.02 -2.33
CA ILE A 184 -11.48 -11.22 -1.70
C ILE A 184 -10.86 -10.90 -0.34
N TYR A 185 -10.14 -9.78 -0.21
CA TYR A 185 -9.58 -9.34 1.06
C TYR A 185 -10.66 -8.99 2.10
N GLU A 186 -11.78 -8.42 1.67
CA GLU A 186 -12.90 -8.06 2.55
C GLU A 186 -13.67 -9.28 3.08
N HIS A 187 -13.84 -10.30 2.23
CA HIS A 187 -14.66 -11.49 2.51
C HIS A 187 -13.85 -12.76 2.75
N HIS A 188 -12.53 -12.66 2.98
CA HIS A 188 -11.62 -13.81 3.04
C HIS A 188 -12.00 -14.87 4.10
N GLU A 189 -12.65 -14.47 5.19
CA GLU A 189 -13.13 -15.39 6.24
C GLU A 189 -14.37 -16.20 5.79
N GLU A 190 -15.08 -15.71 4.80
CA GLU A 190 -16.34 -16.28 4.31
C GLU A 190 -16.09 -17.38 3.27
N LYS A 191 -17.15 -18.11 2.92
CA LYS A 191 -17.13 -19.06 1.81
C LYS A 191 -17.30 -18.33 0.49
N ILE A 192 -16.20 -17.77 -0.03
CA ILE A 192 -16.19 -17.20 -1.39
C ILE A 192 -16.00 -18.31 -2.42
N THR A 193 -16.72 -18.22 -3.54
CA THR A 193 -16.55 -19.14 -4.68
C THR A 193 -16.21 -18.38 -5.95
N LEU A 194 -15.64 -19.08 -6.93
CA LEU A 194 -15.33 -18.50 -8.23
C LEU A 194 -16.60 -18.09 -8.98
N GLU A 195 -17.69 -18.83 -8.77
CA GLU A 195 -19.02 -18.55 -9.31
C GLU A 195 -19.55 -17.20 -8.79
N ALA A 196 -19.40 -16.92 -7.50
CA ALA A 196 -19.82 -15.64 -6.92
C ALA A 196 -19.07 -14.46 -7.54
N LEU A 197 -17.75 -14.60 -7.78
CA LEU A 197 -16.96 -13.56 -8.47
C LEU A 197 -17.40 -13.40 -9.93
N ALA A 198 -17.69 -14.50 -10.60
CA ALA A 198 -18.17 -14.51 -11.98
C ALA A 198 -19.51 -13.79 -12.12
N GLU A 199 -20.39 -13.96 -11.15
CA GLU A 199 -21.70 -13.30 -11.06
C GLU A 199 -21.55 -11.79 -10.82
N ILE A 200 -20.68 -11.38 -9.88
CA ILE A 200 -20.40 -9.97 -9.58
C ILE A 200 -19.84 -9.23 -10.82
N GLU A 201 -18.92 -9.86 -11.56
CA GLU A 201 -18.28 -9.24 -12.73
C GLU A 201 -19.03 -9.49 -14.04
N HIS A 202 -20.16 -10.23 -14.01
CA HIS A 202 -20.93 -10.63 -15.20
C HIS A 202 -20.08 -11.38 -16.24
N LEU A 203 -19.27 -12.33 -15.78
CA LEU A 203 -18.34 -13.11 -16.60
C LEU A 203 -18.52 -14.61 -16.36
N SER A 204 -17.91 -15.43 -17.22
CA SER A 204 -17.81 -16.87 -16.95
C SER A 204 -16.74 -17.17 -15.91
N THR A 205 -16.90 -18.25 -15.14
CA THR A 205 -15.91 -18.77 -14.21
C THR A 205 -14.57 -19.06 -14.89
N TYR A 206 -14.63 -19.55 -16.13
CA TYR A 206 -13.46 -19.80 -16.97
C TYR A 206 -12.67 -18.50 -17.19
N TYR A 207 -13.34 -17.43 -17.60
CA TYR A 207 -12.69 -16.15 -17.86
C TYR A 207 -12.08 -15.55 -16.58
N ILE A 208 -12.83 -15.56 -15.46
CA ILE A 208 -12.29 -15.07 -14.16
C ILE A 208 -11.06 -15.85 -13.75
N SER A 209 -11.09 -17.19 -13.89
CA SER A 209 -9.94 -18.05 -13.52
C SER A 209 -8.67 -17.72 -14.32
N HIS A 210 -8.81 -17.55 -15.65
CA HIS A 210 -7.70 -17.16 -16.51
C HIS A 210 -7.22 -15.74 -16.21
N MET A 211 -8.13 -14.78 -16.11
CA MET A 211 -7.82 -13.40 -15.81
C MET A 211 -7.04 -13.27 -14.50
N MET A 212 -7.45 -13.96 -13.43
CA MET A 212 -6.71 -13.95 -12.17
C MET A 212 -5.32 -14.56 -12.33
N LYS A 213 -5.19 -15.66 -13.06
CA LYS A 213 -3.88 -16.29 -13.29
C LYS A 213 -2.96 -15.37 -14.08
N ASP A 214 -3.47 -14.72 -15.13
CA ASP A 214 -2.71 -13.83 -16.01
C ASP A 214 -2.34 -12.52 -15.29
N CYS A 215 -3.25 -11.94 -14.51
CA CYS A 215 -3.03 -10.68 -13.81
C CYS A 215 -2.26 -10.84 -12.50
N LEU A 216 -2.62 -11.85 -11.68
CA LEU A 216 -2.02 -12.02 -10.35
C LEU A 216 -0.86 -13.03 -10.32
N GLY A 217 -0.70 -13.87 -11.36
CA GLY A 217 0.20 -15.02 -11.30
C GLY A 217 -0.32 -16.17 -10.42
N LEU A 218 -1.46 -16.00 -9.76
CA LEU A 218 -2.12 -16.97 -8.88
C LEU A 218 -3.53 -17.28 -9.36
N ASN A 219 -3.97 -18.54 -9.24
CA ASN A 219 -5.38 -18.83 -9.42
C ASN A 219 -6.21 -18.39 -8.20
N PHE A 220 -7.54 -18.40 -8.34
CA PHE A 220 -8.46 -17.93 -7.29
C PHE A 220 -8.22 -18.60 -5.93
N ARG A 221 -8.04 -19.94 -5.91
CA ARG A 221 -7.84 -20.69 -4.65
C ARG A 221 -6.51 -20.34 -3.99
N GLU A 222 -5.48 -20.16 -4.79
CA GLU A 222 -4.15 -19.75 -4.30
C GLU A 222 -4.21 -18.35 -3.70
N PHE A 223 -4.84 -17.39 -4.40
CA PHE A 223 -4.95 -16.02 -3.92
C PHE A 223 -5.84 -15.90 -2.67
N LEU A 224 -7.00 -16.59 -2.63
CA LEU A 224 -7.83 -16.65 -1.43
C LEU A 224 -7.08 -17.28 -0.25
N SER A 225 -6.30 -18.35 -0.50
CA SER A 225 -5.49 -18.95 0.56
C SER A 225 -4.36 -18.04 1.02
N PHE A 226 -3.76 -17.28 0.11
CA PHE A 226 -2.77 -16.25 0.44
C PHE A 226 -3.37 -15.18 1.36
N SER A 227 -4.48 -14.56 0.98
CA SER A 227 -5.14 -13.52 1.78
C SER A 227 -5.52 -14.02 3.18
N ARG A 228 -6.05 -15.24 3.28
CA ARG A 228 -6.36 -15.88 4.57
C ARG A 228 -5.14 -16.08 5.45
N VAL A 229 -4.06 -16.60 4.88
CA VAL A 229 -2.81 -16.82 5.61
C VAL A 229 -2.20 -15.51 6.07
N GLU A 230 -2.21 -14.48 5.23
CA GLU A 230 -1.70 -13.14 5.56
C GLU A 230 -2.44 -12.56 6.79
N PHE A 231 -3.78 -12.59 6.78
CA PHE A 231 -4.56 -12.12 7.94
C PHE A 231 -4.45 -13.02 9.17
N SER A 232 -4.17 -14.31 8.99
CA SER A 232 -4.03 -15.23 10.13
C SER A 232 -2.79 -14.94 10.98
N GLU A 233 -1.76 -14.30 10.43
CA GLU A 233 -0.54 -13.96 11.18
C GLU A 233 -0.85 -13.08 12.38
N MET A 234 -1.69 -12.05 12.20
CA MET A 234 -2.10 -11.18 13.29
C MET A 234 -2.74 -11.99 14.44
N MET A 235 -3.70 -12.88 14.11
CA MET A 235 -4.35 -13.72 15.11
C MET A 235 -3.36 -14.68 15.77
N LEU A 236 -2.46 -15.25 14.98
CA LEU A 236 -1.45 -16.20 15.44
C LEU A 236 -0.49 -15.58 16.46
N LEU A 237 -0.06 -14.34 16.23
CA LEU A 237 0.90 -13.65 17.10
C LEU A 237 0.22 -12.88 18.24
N GLN A 238 -1.06 -12.55 18.10
CA GLN A 238 -1.83 -11.81 19.11
C GLN A 238 -2.38 -12.69 20.21
N THR A 239 -2.75 -13.95 19.89
CA THR A 239 -3.49 -14.83 20.79
C THR A 239 -2.78 -16.15 21.03
N ASP A 240 -3.12 -16.82 22.12
CA ASP A 240 -2.70 -18.19 22.40
C ASP A 240 -3.72 -19.21 21.86
N GLU A 241 -4.62 -18.79 20.95
CA GLU A 241 -5.60 -19.69 20.34
C GLU A 241 -4.91 -20.87 19.66
N LYS A 242 -5.55 -22.04 19.75
CA LYS A 242 -5.06 -23.25 19.09
C LYS A 242 -5.06 -23.08 17.59
N ILE A 243 -4.06 -23.63 16.91
CA ILE A 243 -3.89 -23.50 15.46
C ILE A 243 -5.14 -23.90 14.68
N HIS A 244 -5.84 -24.97 15.12
CA HIS A 244 -7.09 -25.39 14.46
C HIS A 244 -8.24 -24.38 14.61
N THR A 245 -8.25 -23.63 15.70
CA THR A 245 -9.26 -22.57 15.94
C THR A 245 -9.00 -21.40 14.99
N ILE A 246 -7.74 -20.97 14.87
CA ILE A 246 -7.34 -19.91 13.93
C ILE A 246 -7.66 -20.34 12.49
N ALA A 247 -7.27 -21.58 12.10
CA ALA A 247 -7.54 -22.11 10.76
C ALA A 247 -9.04 -22.03 10.39
N ARG A 248 -9.92 -22.38 11.34
CA ARG A 248 -11.37 -22.33 11.11
C ARG A 248 -11.87 -20.88 10.99
N ARG A 249 -11.44 -20.01 11.89
CA ARG A 249 -11.87 -18.60 11.92
C ARG A 249 -11.49 -17.86 10.65
N ILE A 250 -10.30 -18.15 10.09
CA ILE A 250 -9.82 -17.54 8.85
C ILE A 250 -10.39 -18.21 7.59
N GLY A 251 -11.32 -19.15 7.72
CA GLY A 251 -12.06 -19.75 6.61
C GLY A 251 -11.44 -21.01 5.99
N PHE A 252 -10.40 -21.64 6.59
CA PHE A 252 -9.89 -22.91 6.10
C PHE A 252 -10.77 -24.09 6.58
N SER A 253 -10.99 -25.06 5.66
CA SER A 253 -11.77 -26.24 5.93
C SER A 253 -11.06 -27.22 6.87
N THR A 254 -9.75 -27.28 6.86
CA THR A 254 -8.92 -28.16 7.69
C THR A 254 -7.66 -27.46 8.16
N THR A 255 -7.13 -27.86 9.33
CA THR A 255 -5.85 -27.36 9.84
C THR A 255 -4.69 -27.72 8.93
N ALA A 256 -4.66 -28.94 8.38
CA ALA A 256 -3.60 -29.37 7.47
C ALA A 256 -3.53 -28.50 6.19
N TYR A 257 -4.69 -28.05 5.68
CA TYR A 257 -4.73 -27.17 4.52
C TYR A 257 -4.23 -25.77 4.85
N TYR A 258 -4.57 -25.27 6.04
CA TYR A 258 -4.03 -24.00 6.58
C TYR A 258 -2.50 -24.09 6.73
N GLU A 259 -1.99 -25.12 7.42
CA GLU A 259 -0.56 -25.31 7.66
C GLU A 259 0.23 -25.41 6.35
N LYS A 260 -0.31 -26.12 5.33
CA LYS A 260 0.29 -26.21 4.00
C LYS A 260 0.49 -24.82 3.35
N PHE A 261 -0.55 -23.97 3.37
CA PHE A 261 -0.44 -22.65 2.75
C PHE A 261 0.37 -21.69 3.62
N PHE A 262 0.27 -21.80 4.93
CA PHE A 262 1.10 -20.99 5.83
C PHE A 262 2.58 -21.28 5.63
N LEU A 263 2.96 -22.57 5.57
CA LEU A 263 4.34 -22.99 5.27
C LEU A 263 4.80 -22.49 3.90
N ARG A 264 3.92 -22.53 2.89
CA ARG A 264 4.25 -22.04 1.53
C ARG A 264 4.63 -20.56 1.53
N TRP A 265 3.90 -19.73 2.26
CA TRP A 265 4.07 -18.28 2.23
C TRP A 265 5.04 -17.76 3.31
N PHE A 266 5.00 -18.31 4.50
CA PHE A 266 5.85 -17.88 5.61
C PHE A 266 7.13 -18.70 5.80
N GLY A 267 7.31 -19.76 5.03
CA GLY A 267 8.49 -20.64 5.11
C GLY A 267 8.60 -21.44 6.41
N ARG A 268 7.58 -21.42 7.28
CA ARG A 268 7.52 -22.09 8.58
C ARG A 268 6.09 -22.57 8.86
N LEU A 269 5.95 -23.57 9.73
CA LEU A 269 4.63 -23.95 10.25
C LEU A 269 4.08 -22.85 11.19
N PRO A 270 2.75 -22.71 11.34
CA PRO A 270 2.16 -21.69 12.21
C PRO A 270 2.67 -21.75 13.63
N ALA A 271 2.82 -22.93 14.22
CA ALA A 271 3.34 -23.09 15.57
C ALA A 271 4.79 -22.61 15.71
N GLU A 272 5.64 -22.98 14.77
CA GLU A 272 7.05 -22.55 14.69
C GLU A 272 7.16 -21.05 14.50
N HIS A 273 6.28 -20.47 13.68
CA HIS A 273 6.21 -19.02 13.44
C HIS A 273 5.85 -18.27 14.72
N ARG A 274 4.83 -18.74 15.44
CA ARG A 274 4.46 -18.19 16.76
C ARG A 274 5.62 -18.22 17.73
N GLU A 275 6.29 -19.35 17.86
CA GLU A 275 7.45 -19.53 18.74
C GLU A 275 8.61 -18.61 18.37
N HIS A 276 8.95 -18.57 17.07
CA HIS A 276 10.02 -17.72 16.55
C HIS A 276 9.83 -16.24 16.89
N TYR A 277 8.61 -15.72 16.73
CA TYR A 277 8.31 -14.32 17.02
C TYR A 277 7.82 -14.04 18.44
N ALA A 278 7.73 -15.06 19.30
CA ALA A 278 7.25 -14.90 20.68
C ALA A 278 8.06 -13.87 21.48
N SER A 279 9.37 -13.81 21.28
CA SER A 279 10.25 -12.83 21.95
C SER A 279 10.06 -11.40 21.43
N PHE A 280 9.68 -11.25 20.16
CA PHE A 280 9.43 -9.96 19.53
C PHE A 280 8.03 -9.40 19.87
N CYS A 281 7.08 -10.27 20.23
CA CYS A 281 5.68 -9.91 20.48
C CYS A 281 5.33 -9.83 21.96
N LYS A 282 6.18 -10.30 22.87
CA LYS A 282 5.83 -10.56 24.29
C LYS A 282 5.68 -9.32 25.16
N SER A 283 5.96 -8.13 24.68
CA SER A 283 5.82 -6.96 25.53
C SER A 283 4.93 -5.92 24.85
N PRO A 284 3.73 -5.65 25.41
CA PRO A 284 2.95 -4.47 25.04
C PRO A 284 3.67 -3.15 25.38
N THR A 285 4.81 -3.25 26.05
CA THR A 285 5.65 -2.15 26.54
C THR A 285 7.09 -2.20 26.01
N ARG A 286 7.38 -3.00 24.97
CA ARG A 286 8.70 -2.90 24.33
C ARG A 286 8.73 -1.57 23.58
N PRO A 287 9.38 -0.53 24.14
CA PRO A 287 9.37 0.78 23.52
C PRO A 287 10.13 0.73 22.20
N GLU A 288 9.66 1.51 21.27
CA GLU A 288 10.44 1.86 20.09
C GLU A 288 11.78 2.44 20.54
N LYS A 289 12.85 1.98 19.92
CA LYS A 289 14.17 2.52 20.14
C LYS A 289 14.49 3.51 19.03
N LEU A 290 13.93 4.70 19.17
CA LEU A 290 14.12 5.82 18.28
C LEU A 290 15.05 6.85 18.90
N GLY A 291 16.06 7.26 18.15
CA GLY A 291 16.98 8.35 18.53
C GLY A 291 16.47 9.70 18.06
N THR A 292 17.00 10.74 18.66
CA THR A 292 16.70 12.12 18.26
C THR A 292 17.47 12.50 17.01
N VAL A 293 16.87 13.32 16.17
CA VAL A 293 17.48 13.86 14.95
C VAL A 293 17.64 15.38 15.03
N ASN A 294 18.60 15.91 14.28
CA ASN A 294 18.68 17.34 14.06
C ASN A 294 17.68 17.75 12.98
N ASN A 295 16.60 18.40 13.38
CA ASN A 295 15.51 18.79 12.49
C ASN A 295 15.98 19.64 11.29
N ASN A 296 16.92 20.56 11.47
CA ASN A 296 17.42 21.38 10.37
C ASN A 296 18.23 20.56 9.36
N ALA A 297 19.06 19.62 9.84
CA ALA A 297 19.80 18.74 8.96
C ALA A 297 18.86 17.82 8.15
N VAL A 298 17.82 17.28 8.80
CA VAL A 298 16.84 16.45 8.13
C VAL A 298 16.00 17.26 7.14
N LEU A 299 15.56 18.47 7.49
CA LEU A 299 14.84 19.34 6.56
C LEU A 299 15.69 19.64 5.31
N SER A 300 16.96 19.96 5.48
CA SER A 300 17.87 20.18 4.35
C SER A 300 18.00 18.92 3.49
N MET A 301 18.08 17.74 4.11
CA MET A 301 18.12 16.45 3.40
C MET A 301 16.82 16.19 2.60
N VAL A 302 15.66 16.43 3.19
CA VAL A 302 14.36 16.28 2.53
C VAL A 302 14.26 17.23 1.34
N GLN A 303 14.60 18.50 1.51
CA GLN A 303 14.59 19.50 0.44
C GLN A 303 15.56 19.17 -0.70
N GLN A 304 16.75 18.68 -0.37
CA GLN A 304 17.73 18.22 -1.37
C GLN A 304 17.18 17.04 -2.18
N GLN A 305 16.63 16.03 -1.49
CA GLN A 305 16.05 14.88 -2.18
C GLN A 305 14.86 15.29 -3.06
N LEU A 306 14.00 16.18 -2.58
CA LEU A 306 12.87 16.72 -3.33
C LEU A 306 13.33 17.43 -4.61
N SER A 307 14.34 18.30 -4.52
CA SER A 307 14.89 19.00 -5.69
C SER A 307 15.48 18.04 -6.73
N VAL A 308 16.12 16.95 -6.30
CA VAL A 308 16.64 15.92 -7.21
C VAL A 308 15.51 15.21 -7.95
N VAL A 309 14.43 14.83 -7.25
CA VAL A 309 13.28 14.17 -7.90
C VAL A 309 12.59 15.11 -8.88
N GLN A 310 12.37 16.36 -8.50
CA GLN A 310 11.75 17.37 -9.37
C GLN A 310 12.60 17.67 -10.62
N SER A 311 13.93 17.71 -10.50
CA SER A 311 14.81 17.89 -11.63
C SER A 311 14.77 16.74 -12.65
N ARG A 312 14.52 15.51 -12.21
CA ARG A 312 14.31 14.36 -13.10
C ARG A 312 13.02 14.48 -13.91
N HIS A 313 11.95 15.01 -13.34
CA HIS A 313 10.70 15.24 -14.05
C HIS A 313 10.85 16.32 -15.13
N THR A 314 11.61 17.39 -14.88
CA THR A 314 11.85 18.46 -15.85
C THR A 314 12.80 18.06 -16.98
N ALA A 315 13.75 17.14 -16.72
CA ALA A 315 14.68 16.64 -17.71
C ALA A 315 14.09 15.61 -18.69
N ASN A 316 12.90 15.09 -18.44
CA ASN A 316 12.24 14.07 -19.26
C ASN A 316 10.81 14.51 -19.66
N PRO A 317 10.64 15.58 -20.47
CA PRO A 317 9.31 16.12 -20.77
C PRO A 317 8.50 15.29 -21.78
N VAL A 318 9.02 14.18 -22.29
CA VAL A 318 8.37 13.40 -23.34
C VAL A 318 8.17 11.95 -22.90
N ARG A 319 7.20 11.72 -22.01
CA ARG A 319 6.43 10.48 -21.97
C ARG A 319 4.97 10.85 -21.87
N GLN A 320 4.21 10.42 -22.87
CA GLN A 320 2.77 10.60 -23.03
C GLN A 320 2.03 10.50 -21.69
N GLN A 321 1.52 11.63 -21.20
CA GLN A 321 0.49 11.61 -20.19
C GLN A 321 -0.79 11.16 -20.88
N LYS A 322 -1.29 9.98 -20.54
CA LYS A 322 -2.66 9.58 -20.88
C LYS A 322 -3.59 10.45 -20.05
N LEU A 323 -4.24 11.41 -20.67
CA LEU A 323 -5.25 12.24 -20.02
C LEU A 323 -6.56 11.45 -20.00
N TYR A 324 -7.00 11.07 -18.81
CA TYR A 324 -8.33 10.48 -18.62
C TYR A 324 -9.36 11.59 -18.44
N VAL A 325 -10.14 11.87 -19.46
CA VAL A 325 -11.28 12.79 -19.33
C VAL A 325 -12.50 12.00 -18.86
N ARG A 326 -12.84 12.15 -17.59
CA ARG A 326 -14.09 11.62 -17.04
C ARG A 326 -15.20 12.63 -17.37
N ILE A 327 -15.99 12.34 -18.39
CA ILE A 327 -17.19 13.13 -18.67
C ILE A 327 -18.29 12.60 -17.73
N SER A 328 -18.56 13.30 -16.64
CA SER A 328 -19.77 13.08 -15.87
C SER A 328 -20.93 13.73 -16.60
N ALA A 329 -21.71 12.94 -17.34
CA ALA A 329 -22.99 13.39 -17.88
C ALA A 329 -23.97 13.54 -16.70
N THR A 330 -24.40 14.77 -16.45
CA THR A 330 -25.54 15.05 -15.60
C THR A 330 -26.76 14.29 -16.08
N GLU A 331 -27.50 13.72 -15.13
CA GLU A 331 -28.70 12.93 -15.29
C GLU A 331 -29.63 13.40 -16.42
N ARG A 332 -29.70 12.71 -17.55
CA ARG A 332 -30.88 12.58 -18.43
C ARG A 332 -30.66 11.72 -19.68
N THR A 333 -29.83 10.71 -19.68
CA THR A 333 -29.91 9.61 -20.65
C THR A 333 -29.27 8.36 -20.10
N ARG A 334 -30.02 7.59 -19.32
CA ARG A 334 -29.76 6.18 -19.07
C ARG A 334 -30.04 5.44 -20.37
N ALA A 335 -29.06 4.94 -21.02
CA ALA A 335 -28.96 3.70 -21.77
C ALA A 335 -27.76 3.60 -22.71
N ASP A 336 -27.17 4.69 -23.30
CA ASP A 336 -26.41 4.47 -24.53
C ASP A 336 -25.02 5.13 -24.63
N LEU A 337 -24.33 5.50 -23.56
CA LEU A 337 -22.96 6.02 -23.71
C LEU A 337 -22.03 5.69 -22.54
N LYS A 338 -21.71 4.40 -22.36
CA LYS A 338 -20.41 4.00 -21.81
C LYS A 338 -19.42 3.82 -22.98
N ARG A 339 -19.00 4.90 -23.59
CA ARG A 339 -17.79 4.93 -24.43
C ARG A 339 -16.78 5.80 -23.72
N GLU A 340 -15.81 5.18 -23.06
CA GLU A 340 -14.59 5.88 -22.68
C GLU A 340 -13.84 6.21 -23.96
N LEU A 341 -13.72 7.49 -24.27
CA LEU A 341 -12.88 7.98 -25.35
C LEU A 341 -11.45 8.05 -24.81
N ILE A 342 -10.62 7.11 -25.17
CA ILE A 342 -9.16 7.24 -24.96
C ILE A 342 -8.65 8.09 -26.11
N VAL A 343 -8.25 9.32 -25.79
CA VAL A 343 -7.61 10.21 -26.78
C VAL A 343 -6.12 10.26 -26.45
N ASP A 344 -5.31 9.73 -27.33
CA ASP A 344 -3.85 9.94 -27.32
C ASP A 344 -3.59 11.38 -27.79
N ILE A 345 -3.36 12.30 -26.86
CA ILE A 345 -3.13 13.71 -27.18
C ILE A 345 -1.64 14.01 -27.10
N THR A 346 -1.06 14.45 -28.21
CA THR A 346 0.28 15.04 -28.24
C THR A 346 0.24 16.50 -27.78
N GLN A 347 1.41 17.06 -27.40
CA GLN A 347 1.50 18.46 -26.95
C GLN A 347 0.98 19.46 -28.01
N THR A 348 1.02 19.09 -29.30
CA THR A 348 0.51 19.86 -30.42
C THR A 348 -1.03 19.88 -30.45
N ASP A 349 -1.67 18.81 -29.98
CA ASP A 349 -3.14 18.70 -29.93
C ASP A 349 -3.73 19.52 -28.78
N LEU A 350 -3.02 19.63 -27.65
CA LEU A 350 -3.40 20.48 -26.52
C LEU A 350 -3.41 21.97 -26.89
N GLN A 351 -2.49 22.41 -27.75
CA GLN A 351 -2.48 23.81 -28.24
C GLN A 351 -3.68 24.09 -29.15
N LYS A 352 -4.10 23.15 -29.99
CA LYS A 352 -5.31 23.28 -30.81
C LYS A 352 -6.57 23.29 -29.99
N PHE A 353 -6.68 22.44 -28.97
CA PHE A 353 -7.85 22.36 -28.09
C PHE A 353 -8.10 23.65 -27.30
N ASN A 354 -7.04 24.35 -26.90
CA ASN A 354 -7.14 25.66 -26.24
C ASN A 354 -7.54 26.79 -27.19
N CYS A 355 -7.32 26.67 -28.49
CA CYS A 355 -7.74 27.68 -29.46
C CYS A 355 -9.25 27.56 -29.80
N ASP A 356 -9.83 26.36 -29.76
CA ASP A 356 -11.23 26.14 -30.09
C ASP A 356 -12.20 26.42 -28.92
N LEU A 357 -11.69 26.52 -27.66
CA LEU A 357 -12.47 26.88 -26.50
C LEU A 357 -12.55 28.39 -26.22
N LEU A 358 -11.76 29.20 -26.95
CA LEU A 358 -11.69 30.66 -26.82
C LEU A 358 -12.22 31.40 -28.07
N SER A 359 -12.77 30.70 -29.04
CA SER A 359 -13.52 31.22 -30.19
C SER A 359 -15.01 30.85 -30.05
#